data_05142747a94751244398bdd1463ee0d4
#
_entry.id   05142747a94751244398bdd1463ee0d4
#
_cell.length_a   1.000
_cell.length_b   1.000
_cell.length_c   1.000
_cell.angle_alpha   90.00
_cell.angle_beta   90.00
_cell.angle_gamma   90.00
#
_symmetry.space_group_name_H-M   'P 1'
#
loop_
_entity.id
_entity.type
_entity.pdbx_description
1 polymer ?
#
loop_
_entity_poly.entity_id
_entity_poly.type
_entity_poly.pdbx_seq_one_letter_code
_entity_poly.pdbx_strand_id
1 'polypeptide(L)'
;MELTSVSPEQRGAHSQRISPSRLQVARLRRGLTKADLANRIGVSPSTLSKWEADGPPTSRVATLLGDLASTLDFPPAFFTADEVDIPSLEHTLFRAGSRATQRQKLAGISSGVNAKILLKWLRSHFNYPSPDIPDLTGMAPAEAARYVRSIWALGDSPIPNSVQLAESKGVAVIGLPPAASAVDAFSIWEDDQPFIFLARRLTPEGSRFDLAHELGHLLLHSKSDPDTPTDREDEANKFASEFLIPTDVIHANLRLHPSLDDILRLKFKLKVSAMAALLAVFNADKLSDRQFRQYLGILSSRGFRTSEPGSDLQYERSRVFDFVFSSEGGQSARSIADATHIPVQDLHFLTLNAAASALPGPEPTHPSARPSPSSHRPNLRIVKS
;
A
#
# COMPACT_ATOMS: atom_id res chain seq x y z
N MET A 1 -14.79 4.42 -53.10
CA MET A 1 -13.59 4.65 -52.27
C MET A 1 -13.50 3.44 -51.35
N GLU A 2 -12.73 2.45 -51.82
CA GLU A 2 -12.66 1.12 -51.20
C GLU A 2 -11.76 1.18 -49.98
N LEU A 3 -12.28 0.75 -48.81
CA LEU A 3 -11.51 0.52 -47.61
C LEU A 3 -10.88 -0.89 -47.71
N THR A 4 -9.61 -0.94 -48.08
CA THR A 4 -8.80 -2.15 -48.05
C THR A 4 -8.58 -2.58 -46.62
N SER A 5 -9.11 -3.76 -46.27
CA SER A 5 -8.84 -4.48 -45.05
C SER A 5 -7.36 -4.85 -44.99
N VAL A 6 -6.62 -4.36 -43.99
CA VAL A 6 -5.26 -4.76 -43.71
C VAL A 6 -5.30 -6.13 -43.03
N SER A 7 -4.74 -7.13 -43.70
CA SER A 7 -4.65 -8.52 -43.23
C SER A 7 -3.86 -8.64 -41.93
N PRO A 8 -4.22 -9.57 -41.01
CA PRO A 8 -3.55 -9.78 -39.71
C PRO A 8 -2.12 -10.36 -39.79
N GLU A 9 -1.61 -10.66 -40.98
CA GLU A 9 -0.35 -11.39 -41.18
C GLU A 9 0.94 -10.55 -41.19
N GLN A 10 0.87 -9.25 -40.96
CA GLN A 10 2.06 -8.39 -40.87
C GLN A 10 2.40 -7.95 -39.44
N ARG A 11 2.13 -8.76 -38.44
CA ARG A 11 2.87 -8.65 -37.16
C ARG A 11 4.21 -9.33 -37.38
N GLY A 12 5.12 -8.58 -37.99
CA GLY A 12 6.49 -9.00 -38.19
C GLY A 12 7.09 -9.50 -36.88
N ALA A 13 7.95 -10.51 -36.97
CA ALA A 13 8.82 -11.01 -35.91
C ALA A 13 9.59 -9.82 -35.29
N HIS A 14 8.98 -9.14 -34.32
CA HIS A 14 9.71 -8.24 -33.45
C HIS A 14 10.73 -9.12 -32.74
N SER A 15 12.00 -8.95 -33.10
CA SER A 15 13.11 -9.57 -32.40
C SER A 15 12.89 -9.34 -30.91
N GLN A 16 12.57 -10.40 -30.17
CA GLN A 16 12.30 -10.30 -28.73
C GLN A 16 13.50 -9.63 -28.08
N ARG A 17 13.29 -8.47 -27.49
CA ARG A 17 14.32 -7.74 -26.75
C ARG A 17 13.95 -7.78 -25.27
N ILE A 18 14.92 -8.01 -24.42
CA ILE A 18 14.71 -7.89 -22.97
C ILE A 18 14.78 -6.41 -22.60
N SER A 19 13.73 -5.93 -21.94
CA SER A 19 13.62 -4.57 -21.40
C SER A 19 14.58 -4.37 -20.24
N PRO A 20 15.52 -3.40 -20.32
CA PRO A 20 16.43 -3.05 -19.25
C PRO A 20 15.72 -2.71 -17.94
N SER A 21 14.71 -1.86 -17.99
CA SER A 21 13.98 -1.42 -16.80
C SER A 21 13.24 -2.58 -16.12
N ARG A 22 12.64 -3.49 -16.90
CA ARG A 22 11.93 -4.66 -16.32
C ARG A 22 12.90 -5.68 -15.73
N LEU A 23 14.06 -5.86 -16.32
CA LEU A 23 15.13 -6.67 -15.73
C LEU A 23 15.56 -6.11 -14.36
N GLN A 24 15.77 -4.80 -14.30
CA GLN A 24 16.10 -4.10 -13.06
C GLN A 24 14.97 -4.26 -12.02
N VAL A 25 13.70 -4.00 -12.40
CA VAL A 25 12.53 -4.14 -11.51
C VAL A 25 12.43 -5.55 -10.95
N ALA A 26 12.54 -6.59 -11.78
CA ALA A 26 12.45 -7.97 -11.32
C ALA A 26 13.56 -8.32 -10.31
N ARG A 27 14.80 -7.90 -10.58
CA ARG A 27 15.93 -8.08 -9.65
C ARG A 27 15.68 -7.38 -8.32
N LEU A 28 15.30 -6.10 -8.36
CA LEU A 28 15.03 -5.30 -7.17
C LEU A 28 13.88 -5.90 -6.35
N ARG A 29 12.85 -6.38 -7.05
CA ARG A 29 11.68 -7.01 -6.42
C ARG A 29 12.05 -8.25 -5.61
N ARG A 30 13.05 -9.00 -6.04
CA ARG A 30 13.61 -10.14 -5.28
C ARG A 30 14.67 -9.72 -4.27
N GLY A 31 14.90 -8.43 -4.12
CA GLY A 31 15.90 -7.87 -3.20
C GLY A 31 17.32 -8.30 -3.55
N LEU A 32 17.65 -8.57 -4.81
CA LEU A 32 18.97 -8.99 -5.24
C LEU A 32 19.85 -7.79 -5.61
N THR A 33 21.12 -7.84 -5.20
CA THR A 33 22.13 -6.94 -5.74
C THR A 33 22.46 -7.33 -7.17
N LYS A 34 23.14 -6.45 -7.93
CA LYS A 34 23.65 -6.78 -9.27
C LYS A 34 24.61 -7.97 -9.20
N ALA A 35 25.46 -8.04 -8.19
CA ALA A 35 26.39 -9.15 -8.00
C ALA A 35 25.63 -10.47 -7.71
N ASP A 36 24.59 -10.44 -6.88
CA ASP A 36 23.79 -11.63 -6.57
C ASP A 36 23.15 -12.22 -7.83
N LEU A 37 22.50 -11.38 -8.65
CA LEU A 37 21.86 -11.86 -9.88
C LEU A 37 22.90 -12.32 -10.91
N ALA A 38 23.96 -11.54 -11.10
CA ALA A 38 25.05 -11.88 -12.03
C ALA A 38 25.64 -13.27 -11.74
N ASN A 39 25.93 -13.55 -10.45
CA ASN A 39 26.42 -14.86 -10.03
C ASN A 39 25.41 -15.99 -10.32
N ARG A 40 24.12 -15.76 -10.10
CA ARG A 40 23.07 -16.77 -10.33
C ARG A 40 22.90 -17.15 -11.80
N ILE A 41 23.08 -16.18 -12.72
CA ILE A 41 22.93 -16.39 -14.17
C ILE A 41 24.27 -16.54 -14.89
N GLY A 42 25.39 -16.68 -14.16
CA GLY A 42 26.70 -16.98 -14.72
C GLY A 42 27.32 -15.86 -15.56
N VAL A 43 27.11 -14.58 -15.20
CA VAL A 43 27.70 -13.42 -15.87
C VAL A 43 28.46 -12.53 -14.90
N SER A 44 29.24 -11.58 -15.40
CA SER A 44 29.91 -10.60 -14.54
C SER A 44 28.93 -9.51 -14.07
N PRO A 45 29.12 -8.90 -12.88
CA PRO A 45 28.34 -7.76 -12.43
C PRO A 45 28.38 -6.57 -13.38
N SER A 46 29.50 -6.36 -14.09
CA SER A 46 29.65 -5.32 -15.13
C SER A 46 28.77 -5.61 -16.34
N THR A 47 28.69 -6.89 -16.76
CA THR A 47 27.79 -7.33 -17.83
C THR A 47 26.34 -7.06 -17.48
N LEU A 48 25.91 -7.45 -16.26
CA LEU A 48 24.55 -7.20 -15.80
C LEU A 48 24.23 -5.69 -15.73
N SER A 49 25.20 -4.86 -15.29
CA SER A 49 25.04 -3.40 -15.28
C SER A 49 24.80 -2.82 -16.68
N LYS A 50 25.48 -3.33 -17.70
CA LYS A 50 25.23 -2.95 -19.10
C LYS A 50 23.86 -3.42 -19.58
N TRP A 51 23.43 -4.61 -19.18
CA TRP A 51 22.12 -5.13 -19.57
C TRP A 51 20.95 -4.35 -18.91
N GLU A 52 21.15 -3.84 -17.70
CA GLU A 52 20.16 -2.98 -17.06
C GLU A 52 20.17 -1.52 -17.59
N ALA A 53 21.19 -1.12 -18.35
CA ALA A 53 21.25 0.16 -19.03
C ALA A 53 20.74 0.06 -20.48
N ASP A 54 21.27 -0.89 -21.24
CA ASP A 54 21.15 -0.94 -22.71
C ASP A 54 20.37 -2.18 -23.21
N GLY A 55 20.12 -3.15 -22.33
CA GLY A 55 19.60 -4.48 -22.66
C GLY A 55 20.70 -5.46 -23.08
N PRO A 56 20.44 -6.77 -22.96
CA PRO A 56 21.35 -7.81 -23.45
C PRO A 56 21.36 -7.88 -24.98
N PRO A 57 22.45 -8.42 -25.60
CA PRO A 57 22.48 -8.66 -27.03
C PRO A 57 21.34 -9.57 -27.48
N THR A 58 20.72 -9.24 -28.62
CA THR A 58 19.56 -9.99 -29.16
C THR A 58 19.88 -11.47 -29.40
N SER A 59 21.10 -11.82 -29.75
CA SER A 59 21.56 -13.21 -29.93
C SER A 59 21.49 -14.06 -28.65
N ARG A 60 21.45 -13.45 -27.48
CA ARG A 60 21.38 -14.16 -26.18
C ARG A 60 19.99 -14.21 -25.57
N VAL A 61 19.01 -13.47 -26.12
CA VAL A 61 17.69 -13.29 -25.53
C VAL A 61 16.99 -14.63 -25.30
N ALA A 62 16.97 -15.53 -26.28
CA ALA A 62 16.25 -16.80 -26.17
C ALA A 62 16.74 -17.67 -24.99
N THR A 63 18.07 -17.76 -24.80
CA THR A 63 18.66 -18.54 -23.69
C THR A 63 18.48 -17.81 -22.36
N LEU A 64 18.79 -16.51 -22.34
CA LEU A 64 18.76 -15.70 -21.13
C LEU A 64 17.37 -15.53 -20.55
N LEU A 65 16.33 -15.50 -21.39
CA LEU A 65 14.95 -15.29 -20.97
C LEU A 65 14.46 -16.40 -20.03
N GLY A 66 14.82 -17.65 -20.33
CA GLY A 66 14.51 -18.79 -19.44
C GLY A 66 15.25 -18.72 -18.10
N ASP A 67 16.55 -18.36 -18.14
CA ASP A 67 17.36 -18.23 -16.93
C ASP A 67 16.86 -17.11 -16.02
N LEU A 68 16.50 -15.95 -16.60
CA LEU A 68 15.94 -14.82 -15.86
C LEU A 68 14.57 -15.16 -15.28
N ALA A 69 13.70 -15.78 -16.08
CA ALA A 69 12.36 -16.16 -15.64
C ALA A 69 12.41 -17.10 -14.43
N SER A 70 13.25 -18.14 -14.50
CA SER A 70 13.40 -19.11 -13.42
C SER A 70 14.11 -18.54 -12.20
N THR A 71 15.15 -17.71 -12.40
CA THR A 71 15.95 -17.14 -11.30
C THR A 71 15.18 -16.06 -10.53
N LEU A 72 14.38 -15.27 -11.23
CA LEU A 72 13.65 -14.13 -10.65
C LEU A 72 12.19 -14.47 -10.38
N ASP A 73 11.71 -15.65 -10.78
CA ASP A 73 10.31 -16.07 -10.62
C ASP A 73 9.34 -15.02 -11.19
N PHE A 74 9.59 -14.65 -12.46
CA PHE A 74 8.74 -13.80 -13.27
C PHE A 74 8.43 -14.50 -14.59
N PRO A 75 7.23 -14.30 -15.17
CA PRO A 75 6.92 -14.88 -16.47
C PRO A 75 7.85 -14.28 -17.56
N PRO A 76 8.27 -15.06 -18.56
CA PRO A 76 9.13 -14.56 -19.64
C PRO A 76 8.59 -13.29 -20.32
N ALA A 77 7.27 -13.21 -20.50
CA ALA A 77 6.60 -12.07 -21.10
C ALA A 77 6.79 -10.75 -20.30
N PHE A 78 7.05 -10.81 -18.99
CA PHE A 78 7.38 -9.63 -18.20
C PHE A 78 8.62 -8.92 -18.72
N PHE A 79 9.65 -9.68 -19.09
CA PHE A 79 10.93 -9.12 -19.52
C PHE A 79 10.90 -8.56 -20.95
N THR A 80 9.94 -8.97 -21.78
CA THR A 80 9.83 -8.54 -23.17
C THR A 80 8.73 -7.51 -23.42
N ALA A 81 8.00 -7.13 -22.39
CA ALA A 81 7.01 -6.06 -22.44
C ALA A 81 7.68 -4.69 -22.46
N ASP A 82 6.90 -3.64 -22.74
CA ASP A 82 7.37 -2.24 -22.83
C ASP A 82 8.16 -1.81 -21.60
N GLU A 83 9.12 -0.90 -21.82
CA GLU A 83 9.87 -0.26 -20.75
C GLU A 83 8.95 0.37 -19.70
N VAL A 84 9.41 0.39 -18.47
CA VAL A 84 8.71 1.00 -17.34
C VAL A 84 9.58 2.08 -16.70
N ASP A 85 8.95 3.17 -16.30
CA ASP A 85 9.65 4.19 -15.52
C ASP A 85 9.86 3.67 -14.10
N ILE A 86 11.12 3.67 -13.69
CA ILE A 86 11.49 3.36 -12.31
C ILE A 86 11.64 4.70 -11.58
N PRO A 87 10.76 5.00 -10.59
CA PRO A 87 10.87 6.23 -9.83
C PRO A 87 12.28 6.40 -9.24
N SER A 88 12.81 7.62 -9.27
CA SER A 88 14.12 7.87 -8.68
C SER A 88 14.03 7.62 -7.17
N LEU A 89 14.93 6.78 -6.68
CA LEU A 89 15.03 6.34 -5.28
C LEU A 89 15.20 7.46 -4.27
N GLU A 90 15.82 8.56 -4.71
CA GLU A 90 16.31 9.59 -3.80
C GLU A 90 15.21 10.40 -3.13
N HIS A 91 14.06 10.56 -3.78
CA HIS A 91 12.97 11.37 -3.25
C HIS A 91 11.90 10.58 -2.49
N THR A 92 11.75 9.28 -2.77
CA THR A 92 10.61 8.49 -2.27
C THR A 92 10.90 7.70 -0.99
N LEU A 93 12.13 7.24 -0.79
CA LEU A 93 12.46 6.30 0.26
C LEU A 93 13.39 6.81 1.36
N PHE A 94 13.93 8.00 1.23
CA PHE A 94 14.59 8.64 2.37
C PHE A 94 13.60 8.96 3.50
N ARG A 95 12.29 8.93 3.21
CA ARG A 95 11.21 9.14 4.16
C ARG A 95 10.76 7.86 4.88
N ALA A 96 10.92 6.68 4.26
CA ALA A 96 10.61 5.42 4.92
C ALA A 96 11.68 5.11 5.97
N GLY A 97 11.28 5.08 7.21
CA GLY A 97 12.02 4.94 8.46
C GLY A 97 13.48 4.47 8.41
N SER A 98 14.32 5.02 9.28
CA SER A 98 15.78 4.80 9.38
C SER A 98 16.24 3.34 9.55
N ARG A 99 15.32 2.40 9.78
CA ARG A 99 15.62 0.97 10.04
C ARG A 99 15.68 0.09 8.80
N ALA A 100 15.08 0.49 7.67
CA ALA A 100 15.08 -0.32 6.46
C ALA A 100 16.43 -0.27 5.75
N THR A 101 16.97 -1.44 5.39
CA THR A 101 18.16 -1.55 4.57
C THR A 101 17.89 -1.03 3.15
N GLN A 102 18.94 -0.58 2.44
CA GLN A 102 18.79 -0.13 1.05
C GLN A 102 18.15 -1.20 0.16
N ARG A 103 18.45 -2.47 0.40
CA ARG A 103 17.85 -3.62 -0.29
C ARG A 103 16.33 -3.69 -0.10
N GLN A 104 15.85 -3.48 1.11
CA GLN A 104 14.42 -3.47 1.43
C GLN A 104 13.70 -2.26 0.84
N LYS A 105 14.35 -1.12 0.86
CA LYS A 105 13.87 0.08 0.20
C LYS A 105 13.71 -0.14 -1.32
N LEU A 106 14.71 -0.74 -1.96
CA LEU A 106 14.68 -1.10 -3.39
C LEU A 106 13.55 -2.07 -3.73
N ALA A 107 13.28 -3.06 -2.86
CA ALA A 107 12.16 -3.97 -3.03
C ALA A 107 10.79 -3.25 -2.92
N GLY A 108 10.69 -2.24 -2.07
CA GLY A 108 9.50 -1.39 -1.96
C GLY A 108 9.23 -0.61 -3.25
N ILE A 109 10.28 0.02 -3.83
CA ILE A 109 10.15 0.80 -5.09
C ILE A 109 9.74 -0.08 -6.26
N SER A 110 10.36 -1.24 -6.40
CA SER A 110 9.98 -2.17 -7.47
C SER A 110 8.51 -2.63 -7.34
N SER A 111 7.98 -2.66 -6.11
CA SER A 111 6.55 -2.87 -5.87
C SER A 111 5.71 -1.70 -6.39
N GLY A 112 6.23 -0.47 -6.31
CA GLY A 112 5.60 0.71 -6.89
C GLY A 112 5.42 0.61 -8.41
N VAL A 113 6.43 0.11 -9.12
CA VAL A 113 6.32 -0.11 -10.57
C VAL A 113 5.22 -1.13 -10.90
N ASN A 114 5.19 -2.26 -10.19
CA ASN A 114 4.14 -3.27 -10.39
C ASN A 114 2.76 -2.73 -10.02
N ALA A 115 2.67 -1.87 -9.01
CA ALA A 115 1.42 -1.20 -8.64
C ALA A 115 0.92 -0.26 -9.75
N LYS A 116 1.81 0.48 -10.42
CA LYS A 116 1.46 1.33 -11.59
C LYS A 116 0.92 0.48 -12.74
N ILE A 117 1.56 -0.65 -13.04
CA ILE A 117 1.09 -1.60 -14.08
C ILE A 117 -0.31 -2.11 -13.71
N LEU A 118 -0.50 -2.55 -12.46
CA LEU A 118 -1.79 -3.04 -11.97
C LEU A 118 -2.87 -1.95 -12.02
N LEU A 119 -2.57 -0.73 -11.57
CA LEU A 119 -3.53 0.38 -11.60
C LEU A 119 -3.92 0.78 -13.03
N LYS A 120 -2.95 0.80 -13.97
CA LYS A 120 -3.22 1.04 -15.39
C LYS A 120 -4.19 -0.01 -15.94
N TRP A 121 -3.96 -1.28 -15.60
CA TRP A 121 -4.86 -2.37 -15.97
C TRP A 121 -6.25 -2.20 -15.33
N LEU A 122 -6.33 -1.88 -14.02
CA LEU A 122 -7.59 -1.63 -13.32
C LEU A 122 -8.40 -0.54 -14.00
N ARG A 123 -7.78 0.59 -14.34
CA ARG A 123 -8.45 1.74 -15.01
C ARG A 123 -8.94 1.43 -16.42
N SER A 124 -8.30 0.48 -17.11
CA SER A 124 -8.75 0.06 -18.44
C SER A 124 -9.94 -0.91 -18.40
N HIS A 125 -10.22 -1.52 -17.23
CA HIS A 125 -11.29 -2.51 -17.07
C HIS A 125 -12.44 -2.03 -16.16
N PHE A 126 -12.14 -1.10 -15.25
CA PHE A 126 -13.07 -0.65 -14.21
C PHE A 126 -13.05 0.87 -14.08
N ASN A 127 -14.19 1.43 -13.68
CA ASN A 127 -14.27 2.84 -13.34
C ASN A 127 -13.62 3.07 -11.95
N TYR A 128 -12.32 3.33 -11.94
CA TYR A 128 -11.56 3.59 -10.72
C TYR A 128 -11.81 5.02 -10.24
N PRO A 129 -11.99 5.27 -8.92
CA PRO A 129 -12.20 6.61 -8.38
C PRO A 129 -11.07 7.57 -8.74
N SER A 130 -11.41 8.78 -9.18
CA SER A 130 -10.43 9.84 -9.35
C SER A 130 -9.97 10.36 -7.98
N PRO A 131 -8.72 10.83 -7.85
CA PRO A 131 -8.21 11.43 -6.61
C PRO A 131 -9.10 12.61 -6.15
N ASP A 132 -9.55 12.54 -4.90
CA ASP A 132 -10.35 13.55 -4.21
C ASP A 132 -9.74 13.78 -2.82
N ILE A 133 -8.45 14.20 -2.81
CA ILE A 133 -7.72 14.58 -1.61
C ILE A 133 -7.20 16.01 -1.76
N PRO A 134 -7.52 16.89 -0.77
CA PRO A 134 -7.11 18.29 -0.82
C PRO A 134 -5.62 18.47 -0.55
N ASP A 135 -5.03 19.51 -1.10
CA ASP A 135 -3.72 20.01 -0.66
C ASP A 135 -3.92 20.89 0.58
N LEU A 136 -3.35 20.44 1.70
CA LEU A 136 -3.43 21.10 3.00
C LEU A 136 -2.03 21.54 3.49
N THR A 137 -1.09 21.72 2.58
CA THR A 137 0.27 22.17 2.89
C THR A 137 0.23 23.46 3.71
N GLY A 138 0.95 23.46 4.84
CA GLY A 138 1.01 24.62 5.75
C GLY A 138 -0.16 24.70 6.75
N MET A 139 -1.16 23.82 6.69
CA MET A 139 -2.18 23.71 7.73
C MET A 139 -1.64 22.95 8.95
N ALA A 140 -2.03 23.37 10.15
CA ALA A 140 -1.65 22.62 11.35
C ALA A 140 -2.22 21.20 11.31
N PRO A 141 -1.43 20.14 11.62
CA PRO A 141 -1.82 18.75 11.39
C PRO A 141 -3.14 18.32 12.03
N ALA A 142 -3.39 18.73 13.28
CA ALA A 142 -4.65 18.43 13.95
C ALA A 142 -5.84 19.16 13.33
N GLU A 143 -5.65 20.38 12.84
CA GLU A 143 -6.66 21.16 12.13
C GLU A 143 -6.98 20.50 10.78
N ALA A 144 -5.94 20.09 10.03
CA ALA A 144 -6.08 19.36 8.78
C ALA A 144 -6.87 18.05 8.97
N ALA A 145 -6.58 17.30 10.03
CA ALA A 145 -7.31 16.08 10.35
C ALA A 145 -8.82 16.35 10.61
N ARG A 146 -9.14 17.38 11.40
CA ARG A 146 -10.54 17.79 11.64
C ARG A 146 -11.22 18.27 10.36
N TYR A 147 -10.53 19.06 9.55
CA TYR A 147 -11.03 19.53 8.27
C TYR A 147 -11.36 18.36 7.33
N VAL A 148 -10.43 17.40 7.18
CA VAL A 148 -10.65 16.19 6.35
C VAL A 148 -11.81 15.37 6.88
N ARG A 149 -11.92 15.17 8.19
CA ARG A 149 -13.07 14.49 8.78
C ARG A 149 -14.40 15.19 8.47
N SER A 150 -14.41 16.51 8.46
CA SER A 150 -15.58 17.31 8.11
C SER A 150 -15.98 17.14 6.64
N ILE A 151 -15.05 17.37 5.70
CA ILE A 151 -15.36 17.31 4.26
C ILE A 151 -15.65 15.88 3.77
N TRP A 152 -15.13 14.86 4.45
CA TRP A 152 -15.45 13.46 4.19
C TRP A 152 -16.67 12.94 4.97
N ALA A 153 -17.37 13.83 5.66
CA ALA A 153 -18.58 13.54 6.44
C ALA A 153 -18.39 12.41 7.47
N LEU A 154 -17.21 12.32 8.10
CA LEU A 154 -16.90 11.31 9.13
C LEU A 154 -17.43 11.72 10.51
N GLY A 155 -17.51 13.02 10.79
CA GLY A 155 -17.87 13.57 12.12
C GLY A 155 -17.03 12.94 13.22
N ASP A 156 -17.65 12.61 14.34
CA ASP A 156 -17.01 11.97 15.50
C ASP A 156 -17.04 10.44 15.45
N SER A 157 -17.59 9.87 14.37
CA SER A 157 -17.74 8.42 14.26
C SER A 157 -16.40 7.71 14.05
N PRO A 158 -16.21 6.51 14.62
CA PRO A 158 -15.08 5.67 14.29
C PRO A 158 -15.02 5.39 12.80
N ILE A 159 -13.82 5.40 12.22
CA ILE A 159 -13.63 5.03 10.80
C ILE A 159 -13.86 3.52 10.66
N PRO A 160 -14.89 3.08 9.91
CA PRO A 160 -15.21 1.66 9.82
C PRO A 160 -14.07 0.83 9.19
N ASN A 161 -13.48 1.34 8.08
CA ASN A 161 -12.37 0.75 7.36
C ASN A 161 -11.57 1.87 6.69
N SER A 162 -10.33 2.07 7.11
CA SER A 162 -9.47 3.17 6.63
C SER A 162 -8.96 2.91 5.21
N VAL A 163 -8.73 1.63 4.82
CA VAL A 163 -8.36 1.26 3.45
C VAL A 163 -9.46 1.65 2.47
N GLN A 164 -10.71 1.23 2.74
CA GLN A 164 -11.85 1.54 1.87
C GLN A 164 -12.17 3.04 1.82
N LEU A 165 -11.93 3.76 2.92
CA LEU A 165 -12.06 5.21 2.94
C LEU A 165 -11.06 5.86 2.00
N ALA A 166 -9.77 5.51 2.10
CA ALA A 166 -8.72 6.02 1.23
C ALA A 166 -9.01 5.69 -0.25
N GLU A 167 -9.40 4.45 -0.55
CA GLU A 167 -9.78 4.02 -1.89
C GLU A 167 -10.98 4.82 -2.43
N SER A 168 -11.96 5.14 -1.60
CA SER A 168 -13.12 5.95 -2.00
C SER A 168 -12.74 7.38 -2.38
N LYS A 169 -11.57 7.84 -1.93
CA LYS A 169 -10.98 9.13 -2.24
C LYS A 169 -9.92 9.06 -3.34
N GLY A 170 -9.90 7.96 -4.08
CA GLY A 170 -9.02 7.76 -5.22
C GLY A 170 -7.56 7.47 -4.87
N VAL A 171 -7.25 7.19 -3.59
CA VAL A 171 -5.92 6.73 -3.19
C VAL A 171 -5.75 5.25 -3.56
N ALA A 172 -4.70 4.90 -4.25
CA ALA A 172 -4.37 3.51 -4.54
C ALA A 172 -3.66 2.89 -3.32
N VAL A 173 -4.36 2.02 -2.58
CA VAL A 173 -3.79 1.34 -1.42
C VAL A 173 -3.26 -0.04 -1.84
N ILE A 174 -1.96 -0.23 -1.70
CA ILE A 174 -1.20 -1.36 -2.25
C ILE A 174 -0.44 -2.07 -1.13
N GLY A 175 -0.50 -3.38 -1.12
CA GLY A 175 0.25 -4.17 -0.15
C GLY A 175 1.74 -4.30 -0.51
N LEU A 176 2.61 -4.26 0.49
CA LEU A 176 4.04 -4.50 0.34
C LEU A 176 4.38 -5.99 0.48
N PRO A 177 5.38 -6.48 -0.26
CA PRO A 177 5.85 -7.84 -0.15
C PRO A 177 6.70 -8.07 1.10
N PRO A 178 6.89 -9.33 1.54
CA PRO A 178 7.76 -9.68 2.66
C PRO A 178 9.21 -9.18 2.52
N ALA A 179 9.72 -9.09 1.29
CA ALA A 179 11.07 -8.56 1.02
C ALA A 179 11.22 -7.08 1.42
N ALA A 180 10.12 -6.33 1.50
CA ALA A 180 10.06 -4.94 1.94
C ALA A 180 9.55 -4.80 3.38
N SER A 181 9.44 -5.87 4.17
CA SER A 181 8.78 -5.93 5.48
C SER A 181 9.37 -5.02 6.57
N ALA A 182 10.60 -4.52 6.39
CA ALA A 182 11.17 -3.53 7.30
C ALA A 182 10.76 -2.09 6.96
N VAL A 183 10.08 -1.89 5.84
CA VAL A 183 9.38 -0.65 5.52
C VAL A 183 7.94 -0.84 5.97
N ASP A 184 7.53 -0.13 7.02
CA ASP A 184 6.19 -0.29 7.58
C ASP A 184 5.11 0.19 6.61
N ALA A 185 5.27 1.40 6.07
CA ALA A 185 4.45 1.99 5.03
C ALA A 185 5.24 3.10 4.31
N PHE A 186 4.75 3.56 3.18
CA PHE A 186 5.16 4.81 2.54
C PHE A 186 4.09 5.28 1.54
N SER A 187 4.11 6.56 1.23
CA SER A 187 3.22 7.18 0.25
C SER A 187 3.98 7.96 -0.80
N ILE A 188 3.41 8.02 -2.00
CA ILE A 188 3.93 8.79 -3.12
C ILE A 188 2.81 9.41 -3.94
N TRP A 189 3.10 10.54 -4.56
CA TRP A 189 2.37 11.04 -5.70
C TRP A 189 3.08 10.66 -6.99
N GLU A 190 2.38 10.08 -7.92
CA GLU A 190 2.89 9.72 -9.24
C GLU A 190 1.87 10.13 -10.30
N ASP A 191 2.22 11.08 -11.19
CA ASP A 191 1.33 11.59 -12.23
C ASP A 191 -0.09 11.95 -11.69
N ASP A 192 -0.15 12.75 -10.63
CA ASP A 192 -1.39 13.14 -9.93
C ASP A 192 -2.19 11.98 -9.31
N GLN A 193 -1.62 10.79 -9.28
CA GLN A 193 -2.18 9.63 -8.58
C GLN A 193 -1.51 9.45 -7.22
N PRO A 194 -2.26 9.49 -6.11
CA PRO A 194 -1.74 9.16 -4.79
C PRO A 194 -1.71 7.64 -4.59
N PHE A 195 -0.58 7.15 -4.06
CA PHE A 195 -0.40 5.77 -3.64
C PHE A 195 -0.04 5.72 -2.17
N ILE A 196 -0.58 4.75 -1.47
CA ILE A 196 -0.14 4.32 -0.13
C ILE A 196 0.26 2.85 -0.21
N PHE A 197 1.49 2.55 0.20
CA PHE A 197 2.02 1.20 0.27
C PHE A 197 2.06 0.75 1.73
N LEU A 198 1.44 -0.38 2.03
CA LEU A 198 1.31 -0.91 3.39
C LEU A 198 1.99 -2.25 3.55
N ALA A 199 2.91 -2.38 4.49
CA ALA A 199 3.34 -3.68 4.96
C ALA A 199 2.30 -4.26 5.95
N ARG A 200 2.29 -5.59 6.06
CA ARG A 200 1.47 -6.25 7.08
C ARG A 200 2.15 -6.12 8.43
N ARG A 201 1.67 -5.21 9.24
CA ARG A 201 2.13 -4.99 10.62
C ARG A 201 1.81 -6.17 11.52
N LEU A 202 2.36 -6.14 12.73
CA LEU A 202 2.06 -7.13 13.77
C LEU A 202 0.60 -7.11 14.21
N THR A 203 -0.05 -5.92 14.13
CA THR A 203 -1.45 -5.75 14.54
C THR A 203 -2.25 -4.98 13.48
N PRO A 204 -3.54 -5.28 13.31
CA PRO A 204 -4.43 -4.52 12.43
C PRO A 204 -4.52 -3.04 12.83
N GLU A 205 -4.52 -2.74 14.13
CA GLU A 205 -4.56 -1.37 14.65
C GLU A 205 -3.31 -0.58 14.23
N GLY A 206 -2.13 -1.23 14.22
CA GLY A 206 -0.90 -0.62 13.72
C GLY A 206 -1.01 -0.27 12.24
N SER A 207 -1.52 -1.20 11.41
CA SER A 207 -1.71 -0.93 9.97
C SER A 207 -2.67 0.23 9.71
N ARG A 208 -3.71 0.40 10.54
CA ARG A 208 -4.62 1.56 10.45
C ARG A 208 -3.90 2.87 10.74
N PHE A 209 -3.04 2.88 11.75
CA PHE A 209 -2.25 4.05 12.09
C PHE A 209 -1.27 4.41 10.97
N ASP A 210 -0.57 3.40 10.42
CA ASP A 210 0.35 3.60 9.31
C ASP A 210 -0.36 4.18 8.08
N LEU A 211 -1.55 3.68 7.73
CA LEU A 211 -2.34 4.25 6.63
C LEU A 211 -2.73 5.71 6.90
N ALA A 212 -3.19 6.04 8.10
CA ALA A 212 -3.54 7.41 8.45
C ALA A 212 -2.32 8.35 8.46
N HIS A 213 -1.16 7.85 8.87
CA HIS A 213 0.12 8.56 8.83
C HIS A 213 0.52 8.88 7.38
N GLU A 214 0.45 7.89 6.48
CA GLU A 214 0.77 8.08 5.06
C GLU A 214 -0.24 9.02 4.37
N LEU A 215 -1.50 8.96 4.78
CA LEU A 215 -2.50 9.93 4.33
C LEU A 215 -2.14 11.35 4.78
N GLY A 216 -1.61 11.50 6.00
CA GLY A 216 -1.07 12.76 6.49
C GLY A 216 0.04 13.31 5.59
N HIS A 217 0.98 12.46 5.16
CA HIS A 217 2.02 12.86 4.22
C HIS A 217 1.45 13.32 2.87
N LEU A 218 0.45 12.62 2.32
CA LEU A 218 -0.15 12.99 1.05
C LEU A 218 -0.90 14.33 1.09
N LEU A 219 -1.44 14.69 2.25
CA LEU A 219 -2.27 15.89 2.45
C LEU A 219 -1.46 17.12 2.86
N LEU A 220 -0.43 16.94 3.71
CA LEU A 220 0.28 18.04 4.36
C LEU A 220 1.60 18.41 3.67
N HIS A 221 2.22 17.46 2.94
CA HIS A 221 3.56 17.65 2.42
C HIS A 221 3.55 17.64 0.91
N SER A 222 3.68 18.82 0.32
CA SER A 222 3.80 18.96 -1.13
C SER A 222 5.11 18.35 -1.66
N LYS A 223 5.16 18.06 -2.96
CA LYS A 223 6.34 17.50 -3.65
C LYS A 223 7.58 18.41 -3.53
N SER A 224 7.41 19.69 -3.31
CA SER A 224 8.44 20.76 -3.37
C SER A 224 8.76 21.39 -2.02
N ASP A 225 8.26 20.87 -0.92
CA ASP A 225 8.43 21.47 0.41
C ASP A 225 9.86 21.25 0.95
N PRO A 226 10.54 22.31 1.42
CA PRO A 226 11.91 22.25 1.95
C PRO A 226 12.05 21.78 3.40
N ASP A 227 10.95 21.49 4.10
CA ASP A 227 10.97 21.13 5.51
C ASP A 227 11.86 19.91 5.85
N THR A 228 12.31 19.86 7.10
CA THR A 228 13.15 18.78 7.57
C THR A 228 12.35 17.47 7.62
N PRO A 229 12.96 16.31 7.33
CA PRO A 229 12.29 15.03 7.42
C PRO A 229 11.67 14.75 8.81
N THR A 230 12.28 15.22 9.89
CA THR A 230 11.82 15.03 11.27
C THR A 230 10.51 15.76 11.54
N ASP A 231 10.38 17.01 11.08
CA ASP A 231 9.18 17.81 11.30
C ASP A 231 7.98 17.18 10.57
N ARG A 232 8.19 16.68 9.36
CA ARG A 232 7.15 15.99 8.57
C ARG A 232 6.66 14.70 9.22
N GLU A 233 7.55 13.89 9.80
CA GLU A 233 7.16 12.69 10.53
C GLU A 233 6.31 13.03 11.75
N ASP A 234 6.68 14.07 12.50
CA ASP A 234 5.91 14.56 13.64
C ASP A 234 4.53 15.10 13.22
N GLU A 235 4.47 15.81 12.11
CA GLU A 235 3.22 16.32 11.56
C GLU A 235 2.29 15.20 11.09
N ALA A 236 2.81 14.23 10.36
CA ALA A 236 2.05 13.05 9.93
C ALA A 236 1.54 12.23 11.14
N ASN A 237 2.36 12.09 12.19
CA ASN A 237 1.94 11.42 13.42
C ASN A 237 0.82 12.18 14.15
N LYS A 238 0.90 13.52 14.23
CA LYS A 238 -0.14 14.37 14.83
C LYS A 238 -1.44 14.30 14.01
N PHE A 239 -1.32 14.34 12.67
CA PHE A 239 -2.47 14.17 11.79
C PHE A 239 -3.14 12.81 12.02
N ALA A 240 -2.37 11.70 11.96
CA ALA A 240 -2.88 10.35 12.14
C ALA A 240 -3.58 10.16 13.49
N SER A 241 -2.99 10.71 14.56
CA SER A 241 -3.57 10.68 15.90
C SER A 241 -4.94 11.37 15.94
N GLU A 242 -5.03 12.62 15.50
CA GLU A 242 -6.31 13.37 15.51
C GLU A 242 -7.32 12.78 14.52
N PHE A 243 -6.84 12.27 13.36
CA PHE A 243 -7.71 11.66 12.35
C PHE A 243 -8.39 10.39 12.85
N LEU A 244 -7.68 9.52 13.58
CA LEU A 244 -8.22 8.27 14.12
C LEU A 244 -8.85 8.43 15.50
N ILE A 245 -8.36 9.37 16.31
CA ILE A 245 -8.72 9.58 17.71
C ILE A 245 -8.99 11.07 17.92
N PRO A 246 -10.14 11.60 17.43
CA PRO A 246 -10.43 13.02 17.56
C PRO A 246 -10.44 13.47 19.02
N THR A 247 -9.79 14.59 19.29
CA THR A 247 -9.72 15.18 20.64
C THR A 247 -11.10 15.44 21.23
N ASP A 248 -12.08 15.88 20.41
CA ASP A 248 -13.46 16.09 20.84
C ASP A 248 -14.13 14.79 21.30
N VAL A 249 -13.84 13.65 20.64
CA VAL A 249 -14.32 12.34 21.05
C VAL A 249 -13.73 11.94 22.41
N ILE A 250 -12.45 12.25 22.66
CA ILE A 250 -11.83 12.03 23.98
C ILE A 250 -12.55 12.85 25.04
N HIS A 251 -12.78 14.14 24.79
CA HIS A 251 -13.44 15.02 25.76
C HIS A 251 -14.88 14.61 26.04
N ALA A 252 -15.61 14.15 25.03
CA ALA A 252 -16.99 13.72 25.18
C ALA A 252 -17.14 12.36 25.92
N ASN A 253 -16.15 11.46 25.79
CA ASN A 253 -16.27 10.10 26.33
C ASN A 253 -15.48 9.89 27.64
N LEU A 254 -14.48 10.71 27.94
CA LEU A 254 -13.62 10.52 29.12
C LEU A 254 -13.68 11.72 30.08
N ARG A 255 -13.80 11.42 31.34
CA ARG A 255 -13.63 12.40 32.44
C ARG A 255 -12.15 12.74 32.62
N LEU A 256 -11.84 13.72 33.45
CA LEU A 256 -10.49 13.98 33.92
C LEU A 256 -10.01 12.78 34.75
N HIS A 257 -8.76 12.38 34.55
CA HIS A 257 -8.15 11.21 35.19
C HIS A 257 -8.91 9.89 34.98
N PRO A 258 -9.19 9.50 33.72
CA PRO A 258 -9.90 8.25 33.43
C PRO A 258 -9.08 7.03 33.90
N SER A 259 -9.79 5.94 34.19
CA SER A 259 -9.14 4.67 34.46
C SER A 259 -8.50 4.07 33.19
N LEU A 260 -7.57 3.15 33.35
CA LEU A 260 -6.99 2.42 32.21
C LEU A 260 -8.09 1.67 31.40
N ASP A 261 -9.10 1.12 32.10
CA ASP A 261 -10.22 0.42 31.43
C ASP A 261 -11.10 1.36 30.61
N ASP A 262 -11.25 2.63 31.02
CA ASP A 262 -11.95 3.63 30.20
C ASP A 262 -11.20 3.90 28.89
N ILE A 263 -9.86 4.00 28.97
CA ILE A 263 -9.00 4.17 27.79
C ILE A 263 -9.05 2.95 26.87
N LEU A 264 -9.04 1.75 27.44
CA LEU A 264 -9.15 0.52 26.66
C LEU A 264 -10.52 0.38 25.99
N ARG A 265 -11.61 0.81 26.65
CA ARG A 265 -12.95 0.88 26.01
C ARG A 265 -12.96 1.86 24.83
N LEU A 266 -12.34 3.04 24.99
CA LEU A 266 -12.20 4.01 23.90
C LEU A 266 -11.38 3.44 22.73
N LYS A 267 -10.28 2.76 23.02
CA LYS A 267 -9.44 2.05 22.03
C LYS A 267 -10.27 1.09 21.17
N PHE A 268 -11.07 0.23 21.80
CA PHE A 268 -11.92 -0.72 21.07
C PHE A 268 -12.97 -0.01 20.22
N LYS A 269 -13.62 1.04 20.76
CA LYS A 269 -14.60 1.84 20.02
C LYS A 269 -13.99 2.47 18.75
N LEU A 270 -12.78 3.03 18.86
CA LEU A 270 -12.10 3.73 17.76
C LEU A 270 -11.27 2.81 16.86
N LYS A 271 -11.11 1.53 17.24
CA LYS A 271 -10.29 0.54 16.50
C LYS A 271 -8.83 0.96 16.36
N VAL A 272 -8.23 1.43 17.44
CA VAL A 272 -6.84 1.90 17.49
C VAL A 272 -6.02 1.10 18.48
N SER A 273 -4.69 1.22 18.47
CA SER A 273 -3.83 0.54 19.45
C SER A 273 -3.99 1.15 20.84
N ALA A 274 -3.78 0.32 21.88
CA ALA A 274 -3.85 0.79 23.26
C ALA A 274 -2.82 1.88 23.56
N MET A 275 -1.64 1.78 22.93
CA MET A 275 -0.57 2.77 23.07
C MET A 275 -0.95 4.11 22.41
N ALA A 276 -1.54 4.07 21.20
CA ALA A 276 -2.02 5.28 20.53
C ALA A 276 -3.15 5.96 21.32
N ALA A 277 -4.11 5.17 21.83
CA ALA A 277 -5.19 5.71 22.66
C ALA A 277 -4.66 6.35 23.95
N LEU A 278 -3.72 5.69 24.65
CA LEU A 278 -3.10 6.24 25.86
C LEU A 278 -2.39 7.57 25.59
N LEU A 279 -1.60 7.64 24.50
CA LEU A 279 -0.89 8.86 24.12
C LEU A 279 -1.87 9.99 23.74
N ALA A 280 -2.91 9.69 22.96
CA ALA A 280 -3.90 10.69 22.57
C ALA A 280 -4.66 11.24 23.79
N VAL A 281 -5.03 10.39 24.75
CA VAL A 281 -5.69 10.80 26.00
C VAL A 281 -4.77 11.66 26.88
N PHE A 282 -3.46 11.37 26.89
CA PHE A 282 -2.47 12.20 27.58
C PHE A 282 -2.30 13.56 26.89
N ASN A 283 -2.19 13.59 25.57
CA ASN A 283 -2.09 14.83 24.78
C ASN A 283 -3.37 15.71 24.85
N ALA A 284 -4.50 15.11 25.18
CA ALA A 284 -5.77 15.83 25.45
C ALA A 284 -5.90 16.31 26.91
N ASP A 285 -4.80 16.36 27.66
CA ASP A 285 -4.73 16.82 29.06
C ASP A 285 -5.68 16.08 30.02
N LYS A 286 -6.02 14.82 29.71
CA LYS A 286 -6.88 14.00 30.57
C LYS A 286 -6.11 13.21 31.62
N LEU A 287 -4.79 13.08 31.49
CA LEU A 287 -3.91 12.34 32.39
C LEU A 287 -2.80 13.22 32.93
N SER A 288 -2.43 13.01 34.19
CA SER A 288 -1.17 13.53 34.71
C SER A 288 0.02 12.72 34.20
N ASP A 289 1.23 13.29 34.17
CA ASP A 289 2.48 12.58 33.83
C ASP A 289 2.69 11.29 34.61
N ARG A 290 2.31 11.30 35.90
CA ARG A 290 2.39 10.13 36.77
C ARG A 290 1.47 9.01 36.27
N GLN A 291 0.20 9.33 35.96
CA GLN A 291 -0.77 8.36 35.46
C GLN A 291 -0.36 7.83 34.08
N PHE A 292 0.08 8.71 33.19
CA PHE A 292 0.58 8.29 31.88
C PHE A 292 1.72 7.29 31.98
N ARG A 293 2.76 7.59 32.80
CA ARG A 293 3.88 6.65 33.00
C ARG A 293 3.45 5.34 33.65
N GLN A 294 2.53 5.38 34.60
CA GLN A 294 2.00 4.19 35.25
C GLN A 294 1.25 3.31 34.24
N TYR A 295 0.36 3.87 33.45
CA TYR A 295 -0.44 3.14 32.45
C TYR A 295 0.45 2.62 31.31
N LEU A 296 1.42 3.39 30.88
CA LEU A 296 2.43 2.96 29.90
C LEU A 296 3.19 1.71 30.39
N GLY A 297 3.59 1.69 31.67
CA GLY A 297 4.22 0.53 32.28
C GLY A 297 3.30 -0.70 32.32
N ILE A 298 2.05 -0.52 32.72
CA ILE A 298 1.04 -1.60 32.75
C ILE A 298 0.78 -2.16 31.34
N LEU A 299 0.52 -1.31 30.36
CA LEU A 299 0.31 -1.75 28.99
C LEU A 299 1.53 -2.48 28.42
N SER A 300 2.74 -1.96 28.68
CA SER A 300 3.98 -2.60 28.24
C SER A 300 4.16 -4.00 28.86
N SER A 301 3.89 -4.16 30.15
CA SER A 301 3.99 -5.46 30.83
C SER A 301 2.93 -6.46 30.37
N ARG A 302 1.77 -5.98 29.87
CA ARG A 302 0.71 -6.80 29.31
C ARG A 302 0.89 -7.12 27.81
N GLY A 303 2.00 -6.72 27.19
CA GLY A 303 2.33 -7.04 25.79
C GLY A 303 1.75 -6.09 24.73
N PHE A 304 1.12 -4.97 25.10
CA PHE A 304 0.51 -4.01 24.16
C PHE A 304 1.52 -3.23 23.30
N ARG A 305 2.84 -3.46 23.45
CA ARG A 305 3.85 -2.90 22.52
C ARG A 305 3.95 -3.65 21.21
N THR A 306 3.65 -4.94 21.19
CA THR A 306 3.86 -5.83 20.04
C THR A 306 2.61 -6.59 19.64
N SER A 307 1.55 -6.48 20.43
CA SER A 307 0.27 -7.14 20.18
C SER A 307 -0.85 -6.26 20.75
N GLU A 308 -2.10 -6.66 20.51
CA GLU A 308 -3.29 -6.02 21.07
C GLU A 308 -4.13 -7.07 21.79
N PRO A 309 -3.77 -7.46 23.03
CA PRO A 309 -4.47 -8.48 23.80
C PRO A 309 -5.98 -8.19 23.91
N GLY A 310 -6.80 -9.18 23.55
CA GLY A 310 -8.25 -9.08 23.56
C GLY A 310 -8.87 -8.37 22.36
N SER A 311 -8.07 -7.98 21.36
CA SER A 311 -8.59 -7.47 20.10
C SER A 311 -8.98 -8.64 19.16
N ASP A 312 -10.14 -8.52 18.55
CA ASP A 312 -10.64 -9.38 17.47
C ASP A 312 -10.62 -8.69 16.10
N LEU A 313 -10.01 -7.49 16.05
CA LEU A 313 -9.92 -6.71 14.83
C LEU A 313 -9.15 -7.48 13.76
N GLN A 314 -9.74 -7.54 12.57
CA GLN A 314 -9.10 -8.15 11.40
C GLN A 314 -8.39 -7.08 10.56
N TYR A 315 -7.37 -7.50 9.79
CA TYR A 315 -6.77 -6.61 8.80
C TYR A 315 -7.81 -6.11 7.82
N GLU A 316 -7.75 -4.82 7.54
CA GLU A 316 -8.69 -4.19 6.63
C GLU A 316 -8.49 -4.70 5.21
N ARG A 317 -9.59 -4.86 4.51
CA ARG A 317 -9.61 -5.37 3.13
C ARG A 317 -9.90 -4.24 2.17
N SER A 318 -9.28 -4.32 1.00
CA SER A 318 -9.58 -3.47 -0.14
C SER A 318 -10.95 -3.80 -0.71
N ARG A 319 -11.81 -2.81 -0.85
CA ARG A 319 -13.09 -2.98 -1.55
C ARG A 319 -12.92 -3.05 -3.06
N VAL A 320 -11.93 -2.34 -3.58
CA VAL A 320 -11.58 -2.38 -5.01
C VAL A 320 -11.21 -3.80 -5.41
N PHE A 321 -10.28 -4.41 -4.70
CA PHE A 321 -9.84 -5.77 -5.04
C PHE A 321 -10.87 -6.83 -4.68
N ASP A 322 -11.64 -6.67 -3.60
CA ASP A 322 -12.76 -7.57 -3.31
C ASP A 322 -13.80 -7.56 -4.43
N PHE A 323 -14.09 -6.38 -5.02
CA PHE A 323 -14.98 -6.28 -6.19
C PHE A 323 -14.35 -6.93 -7.44
N VAL A 324 -13.10 -6.63 -7.75
CA VAL A 324 -12.38 -7.17 -8.93
C VAL A 324 -12.40 -8.69 -8.95
N PHE A 325 -12.22 -9.33 -7.80
CA PHE A 325 -12.22 -10.79 -7.65
C PHE A 325 -13.59 -11.39 -7.35
N SER A 326 -14.64 -10.58 -7.26
CA SER A 326 -16.01 -11.08 -7.09
C SER A 326 -16.59 -11.63 -8.40
N SER A 327 -17.75 -12.27 -8.31
CA SER A 327 -18.51 -12.72 -9.50
C SER A 327 -18.93 -11.55 -10.41
N GLU A 328 -19.15 -10.36 -9.85
CA GLU A 328 -19.50 -9.14 -10.60
C GLU A 328 -18.28 -8.57 -11.35
N GLY A 329 -17.11 -8.55 -10.70
CA GLY A 329 -15.85 -8.11 -11.30
C GLY A 329 -15.30 -9.11 -12.32
N GLY A 330 -15.58 -10.40 -12.13
CA GLY A 330 -15.30 -11.47 -13.07
C GLY A 330 -13.83 -11.77 -13.32
N GLN A 331 -12.90 -11.27 -12.48
CA GLN A 331 -11.47 -11.45 -12.68
C GLN A 331 -10.91 -12.51 -11.74
N SER A 332 -9.88 -13.22 -12.20
CA SER A 332 -9.07 -14.10 -11.38
C SER A 332 -7.65 -13.54 -11.23
N ALA A 333 -6.96 -13.95 -10.17
CA ALA A 333 -5.54 -13.60 -10.02
C ALA A 333 -4.72 -14.03 -11.24
N ARG A 334 -5.08 -15.16 -11.86
CA ARG A 334 -4.42 -15.68 -13.05
C ARG A 334 -4.67 -14.82 -14.28
N SER A 335 -5.93 -14.42 -14.54
CA SER A 335 -6.24 -13.54 -15.68
C SER A 335 -5.53 -12.19 -15.58
N ILE A 336 -5.43 -11.63 -14.38
CA ILE A 336 -4.68 -10.38 -14.16
C ILE A 336 -3.18 -10.60 -14.35
N ALA A 337 -2.63 -11.69 -13.82
CA ALA A 337 -1.22 -12.05 -13.99
C ALA A 337 -0.86 -12.21 -15.48
N ASP A 338 -1.70 -12.90 -16.24
CA ASP A 338 -1.48 -13.10 -17.68
C ASP A 338 -1.56 -11.77 -18.46
N ALA A 339 -2.48 -10.89 -18.10
CA ALA A 339 -2.65 -9.59 -18.74
C ALA A 339 -1.56 -8.56 -18.37
N THR A 340 -1.07 -8.58 -17.14
CA THR A 340 -0.08 -7.62 -16.61
C THR A 340 1.35 -8.14 -16.63
N HIS A 341 1.52 -9.44 -16.82
CA HIS A 341 2.77 -10.18 -16.67
C HIS A 341 3.38 -10.11 -15.26
N ILE A 342 2.61 -9.67 -14.27
CA ILE A 342 3.03 -9.68 -12.86
C ILE A 342 2.86 -11.10 -12.31
N PRO A 343 3.84 -11.65 -11.56
CA PRO A 343 3.69 -12.96 -10.92
C PRO A 343 2.45 -13.02 -10.01
N VAL A 344 1.71 -14.14 -10.05
CA VAL A 344 0.49 -14.32 -9.22
C VAL A 344 0.78 -14.09 -7.74
N GLN A 345 1.93 -14.54 -7.24
CA GLN A 345 2.33 -14.31 -5.84
C GLN A 345 2.49 -12.82 -5.53
N ASP A 346 3.02 -12.04 -6.48
CA ASP A 346 3.17 -10.60 -6.29
C ASP A 346 1.80 -9.91 -6.29
N LEU A 347 0.85 -10.36 -7.10
CA LEU A 347 -0.53 -9.87 -7.05
C LEU A 347 -1.20 -10.13 -5.71
N HIS A 348 -0.91 -11.26 -5.03
CA HIS A 348 -1.45 -11.50 -3.69
C HIS A 348 -1.03 -10.41 -2.71
N PHE A 349 0.23 -10.01 -2.73
CA PHE A 349 0.70 -8.93 -1.85
C PHE A 349 0.14 -7.57 -2.28
N LEU A 350 0.26 -7.21 -3.56
CA LEU A 350 -0.21 -5.92 -4.09
C LEU A 350 -1.70 -5.67 -3.81
N THR A 351 -2.51 -6.72 -3.82
CA THR A 351 -3.95 -6.65 -3.59
C THR A 351 -4.36 -6.83 -2.12
N LEU A 352 -3.46 -6.57 -1.17
CA LEU A 352 -3.71 -6.79 0.28
C LEU A 352 -4.23 -8.20 0.59
N ASN A 353 -3.74 -9.19 -0.14
CA ASN A 353 -4.14 -10.61 -0.10
C ASN A 353 -5.58 -10.92 -0.55
N ALA A 354 -6.29 -9.98 -1.18
CA ALA A 354 -7.64 -10.24 -1.72
C ALA A 354 -7.60 -11.35 -2.79
N ALA A 355 -6.57 -11.39 -3.63
CA ALA A 355 -6.38 -12.43 -4.65
C ALA A 355 -6.26 -13.85 -4.05
N ALA A 356 -5.69 -14.00 -2.85
CA ALA A 356 -5.58 -15.30 -2.18
C ALA A 356 -6.93 -15.81 -1.66
N SER A 357 -7.80 -14.90 -1.25
CA SER A 357 -9.15 -15.25 -0.76
C SER A 357 -10.12 -15.64 -1.89
N ALA A 358 -9.79 -15.33 -3.14
CA ALA A 358 -10.59 -15.65 -4.31
C ALA A 358 -10.32 -17.05 -4.88
N LEU A 359 -9.34 -17.80 -4.33
CA LEU A 359 -9.18 -19.22 -4.66
C LEU A 359 -10.33 -20.01 -4.03
N PRO A 360 -10.99 -20.93 -4.75
CA PRO A 360 -12.01 -21.79 -4.17
C PRO A 360 -11.36 -22.68 -3.09
N GLY A 361 -11.48 -22.25 -1.84
CA GLY A 361 -11.24 -23.13 -0.71
C GLY A 361 -12.44 -24.07 -0.51
N PRO A 362 -12.32 -25.18 0.25
CA PRO A 362 -13.46 -25.97 0.64
C PRO A 362 -14.49 -25.06 1.33
N GLU A 363 -15.74 -25.14 0.91
CA GLU A 363 -16.84 -24.31 1.42
C GLU A 363 -16.89 -24.34 2.96
N PRO A 364 -16.89 -23.17 3.63
CA PRO A 364 -17.14 -23.15 5.07
C PRO A 364 -18.60 -23.52 5.35
N THR A 365 -18.82 -24.60 6.07
CA THR A 365 -20.13 -25.13 6.47
C THR A 365 -20.79 -24.34 7.62
N HIS A 366 -20.66 -23.00 7.66
CA HIS A 366 -21.39 -22.18 8.61
C HIS A 366 -22.03 -20.96 7.94
N PRO A 367 -23.33 -20.68 8.21
CA PRO A 367 -24.02 -19.54 7.63
C PRO A 367 -23.48 -18.24 8.25
N SER A 368 -22.78 -17.44 7.46
CA SER A 368 -22.35 -16.11 7.85
C SER A 368 -23.54 -15.15 7.89
N ALA A 369 -23.67 -14.40 8.98
CA ALA A 369 -24.63 -13.31 9.12
C ALA A 369 -24.44 -12.29 7.99
N ARG A 370 -25.52 -11.86 7.35
CA ARG A 370 -25.55 -10.87 6.29
C ARG A 370 -25.03 -9.53 6.84
N PRO A 371 -24.05 -8.87 6.20
CA PRO A 371 -23.64 -7.53 6.58
C PRO A 371 -24.76 -6.54 6.21
N SER A 372 -25.06 -5.64 7.12
CA SER A 372 -25.98 -4.52 6.90
C SER A 372 -25.42 -3.56 5.84
N PRO A 373 -26.25 -2.97 4.96
CA PRO A 373 -25.77 -2.11 3.88
C PRO A 373 -25.28 -0.78 4.44
N SER A 374 -23.97 -0.52 4.37
CA SER A 374 -23.41 0.81 4.63
C SER A 374 -23.57 1.69 3.39
N SER A 375 -24.00 2.93 3.58
CA SER A 375 -24.50 3.87 2.58
C SER A 375 -23.45 4.54 1.68
N HIS A 376 -22.19 4.10 1.66
CA HIS A 376 -21.18 4.64 0.77
C HIS A 376 -20.65 3.54 -0.17
N ARG A 377 -21.27 3.44 -1.34
CA ARG A 377 -20.79 2.58 -2.42
C ARG A 377 -19.80 3.37 -3.28
N PRO A 378 -18.53 2.96 -3.44
CA PRO A 378 -17.73 3.45 -4.55
C PRO A 378 -18.41 3.00 -5.85
N ASN A 379 -18.54 3.94 -6.82
CA ASN A 379 -19.11 3.67 -8.12
C ASN A 379 -18.09 2.90 -9.00
N LEU A 380 -17.75 1.68 -8.62
CA LEU A 380 -16.99 0.79 -9.50
C LEU A 380 -17.95 0.16 -10.51
N ARG A 381 -17.77 0.50 -11.80
CA ARG A 381 -18.51 -0.08 -12.93
C ARG A 381 -17.52 -0.60 -13.97
N ILE A 382 -17.90 -1.68 -14.64
CA ILE A 382 -17.14 -2.23 -15.76
C ILE A 382 -17.18 -1.22 -16.89
N VAL A 383 -16.04 -0.87 -17.47
CA VAL A 383 -15.95 -0.10 -18.70
C VAL A 383 -16.33 -1.06 -19.84
N LYS A 384 -17.46 -0.82 -20.49
CA LYS A 384 -17.82 -1.56 -21.71
C LYS A 384 -16.91 -1.04 -22.83
N SER A 385 -16.10 -1.93 -23.40
CA SER A 385 -15.34 -1.72 -24.64
C SER A 385 -16.27 -1.52 -25.84
#